data_d82d255626a868ab8bfbcfc528c72c86
#
_entry.id   d82d255626a868ab8bfbcfc528c72c86
#
_cell.length_a   1.000
_cell.length_b   1.000
_cell.length_c   1.000
_cell.angle_alpha   90.00
_cell.angle_beta   90.00
_cell.angle_gamma   90.00
#
_symmetry.space_group_name_H-M   'P 1'
#
loop_
_entity.id
_entity.type
_entity.pdbx_description
1 polymer ?
#
loop_
_entity_poly.entity_id
_entity_poly.type
_entity_poly.pdbx_seq_one_letter_code
_entity_poly.pdbx_strand_id
1 'polypeptide(L)'
;MVFSVLILKLGRKFIDKKVWKILNVIGTISAVAVILKFTVWGREETVRHIFMLAAPRSSEFYREMLMNVFLYFPLGLTLTNMIGFRSILFGSILSVMIETWQFMAGTGVAQGTDVLCNVLGIVVGSIAMYRMDSCYLTLR
;
A
#
# COMPACT_ATOMS: atom_id res chain seq x y z
N MET A 1 8.09 -12.47 -4.02
CA MET A 1 8.54 -11.21 -3.36
C MET A 1 10.02 -10.90 -3.61
N VAL A 2 10.96 -11.78 -3.29
CA VAL A 2 12.41 -11.57 -3.56
C VAL A 2 12.70 -11.36 -5.05
N PHE A 3 12.02 -12.08 -5.93
CA PHE A 3 12.20 -12.00 -7.38
C PHE A 3 11.78 -10.63 -7.95
N SER A 4 10.70 -10.04 -7.45
CA SER A 4 10.25 -8.70 -7.89
C SER A 4 11.23 -7.60 -7.46
N VAL A 5 11.80 -7.72 -6.26
CA VAL A 5 12.84 -6.82 -5.76
C VAL A 5 14.13 -6.95 -6.59
N LEU A 6 14.49 -8.18 -6.98
CA LEU A 6 15.66 -8.44 -7.81
C LEU A 6 15.49 -7.88 -9.23
N ILE A 7 14.31 -8.04 -9.84
CA ILE A 7 13.98 -7.48 -11.16
C ILE A 7 14.01 -5.95 -11.13
N LEU A 8 13.45 -5.32 -10.10
CA LEU A 8 13.51 -3.87 -9.91
C LEU A 8 14.96 -3.39 -9.75
N LYS A 9 15.78 -4.14 -9.01
CA LYS A 9 17.20 -3.82 -8.79
C LYS A 9 18.04 -3.93 -10.07
N LEU A 10 17.84 -4.99 -10.86
CA LEU A 10 18.49 -5.18 -12.15
C LEU A 10 17.98 -4.18 -13.19
N GLY A 11 16.68 -3.95 -13.23
CA GLY A 11 16.05 -3.00 -14.17
C GLY A 11 16.62 -1.59 -14.02
N ARG A 12 16.81 -1.10 -12.78
CA ARG A 12 17.33 0.26 -12.51
C ARG A 12 18.77 0.47 -13.03
N LYS A 13 19.56 -0.58 -13.17
CA LYS A 13 20.93 -0.50 -13.71
C LYS A 13 20.96 -0.30 -15.23
N PHE A 14 19.95 -0.81 -15.94
CA PHE A 14 19.86 -0.82 -17.39
C PHE A 14 18.83 0.13 -17.97
N ILE A 15 17.97 0.72 -17.13
CA ILE A 15 16.86 1.58 -17.55
C ILE A 15 17.25 3.06 -17.35
N ASP A 16 16.98 3.88 -18.35
CA ASP A 16 17.12 5.34 -18.26
C ASP A 16 16.33 5.89 -17.08
N LYS A 17 16.89 6.91 -16.39
CA LYS A 17 16.24 7.59 -15.25
C LYS A 17 14.84 8.10 -15.58
N LYS A 18 14.62 8.56 -16.82
CA LYS A 18 13.31 9.03 -17.29
C LYS A 18 12.30 7.90 -17.35
N VAL A 19 12.69 6.77 -17.93
CA VAL A 19 11.84 5.57 -18.03
C VAL A 19 11.55 5.01 -16.64
N TRP A 20 12.54 4.98 -15.76
CA TRP A 20 12.36 4.55 -14.37
C TRP A 20 11.32 5.42 -13.63
N LYS A 21 11.38 6.74 -13.80
CA LYS A 21 10.37 7.66 -13.21
C LYS A 21 8.97 7.37 -13.73
N ILE A 22 8.81 7.15 -15.04
CA ILE A 22 7.52 6.80 -15.65
C ILE A 22 6.99 5.49 -15.08
N LEU A 23 7.82 4.46 -14.97
CA LEU A 23 7.42 3.17 -14.40
C LEU A 23 6.94 3.29 -12.95
N ASN A 24 7.57 4.15 -12.14
CA ASN A 24 7.11 4.39 -10.77
C ASN A 24 5.78 5.14 -10.72
N VAL A 25 5.55 6.09 -11.61
CA VAL A 25 4.24 6.77 -11.72
C VAL A 25 3.16 5.76 -12.10
N ILE A 26 3.39 4.94 -13.12
CA ILE A 26 2.45 3.89 -13.55
C ILE A 26 2.21 2.90 -12.40
N GLY A 27 3.27 2.46 -11.72
CA GLY A 27 3.18 1.55 -10.58
C GLY A 27 2.35 2.15 -9.42
N THR A 28 2.53 3.43 -9.11
CA THR A 28 1.75 4.14 -8.09
C THR A 28 0.28 4.22 -8.47
N ILE A 29 -0.02 4.62 -9.71
CA ILE A 29 -1.40 4.69 -10.21
C ILE A 29 -2.05 3.31 -10.17
N SER A 30 -1.34 2.27 -10.62
CA SER A 30 -1.83 0.89 -10.58
C SER A 30 -2.08 0.40 -9.15
N ALA A 31 -1.18 0.71 -8.21
CA ALA A 31 -1.36 0.35 -6.81
C ALA A 31 -2.60 1.02 -6.21
N VAL A 32 -2.80 2.32 -6.46
CA VAL A 32 -4.00 3.05 -6.01
C VAL A 32 -5.26 2.46 -6.65
N ALA A 33 -5.25 2.16 -7.95
CA ALA A 33 -6.39 1.57 -8.65
C ALA A 33 -6.76 0.19 -8.07
N VAL A 34 -5.77 -0.64 -7.76
CA VAL A 34 -5.97 -1.94 -7.12
C VAL A 34 -6.54 -1.78 -5.71
N ILE A 35 -5.99 -0.85 -4.91
CA ILE A 35 -6.51 -0.54 -3.58
C ILE A 35 -7.99 -0.14 -3.69
N LEU A 36 -8.33 0.83 -4.52
CA LEU A 36 -9.71 1.29 -4.70
C LEU A 36 -10.64 0.18 -5.19
N LYS A 37 -10.16 -0.70 -6.08
CA LYS A 37 -10.93 -1.85 -6.55
C LYS A 37 -11.31 -2.80 -5.41
N PHE A 38 -10.37 -3.12 -4.54
CA PHE A 38 -10.61 -4.09 -3.46
C PHE A 38 -11.27 -3.48 -2.21
N THR A 39 -11.16 -2.17 -2.02
CA THR A 39 -11.67 -1.51 -0.80
C THR A 39 -12.96 -0.73 -1.03
N VAL A 40 -13.18 -0.19 -2.22
CA VAL A 40 -14.32 0.68 -2.51
C VAL A 40 -15.28 0.05 -3.52
N TRP A 41 -14.74 -0.58 -4.58
CA TRP A 41 -15.55 -1.03 -5.72
C TRP A 41 -16.13 -2.43 -5.51
N GLY A 42 -17.45 -2.58 -5.74
CA GLY A 42 -18.12 -3.88 -5.72
C GLY A 42 -18.44 -4.43 -4.32
N ARG A 43 -18.31 -3.62 -3.27
CA ARG A 43 -18.82 -4.00 -1.94
C ARG A 43 -20.32 -3.72 -1.88
N GLU A 44 -21.08 -4.71 -1.42
CA GLU A 44 -22.52 -4.55 -1.16
C GLU A 44 -22.73 -3.58 0.00
N GLU A 45 -23.76 -2.72 -0.13
CA GLU A 45 -24.16 -1.84 0.96
C GLU A 45 -24.65 -2.69 2.13
N THR A 46 -23.96 -2.64 3.24
CA THR A 46 -24.45 -3.16 4.51
C THR A 46 -25.09 -2.01 5.26
N VAL A 47 -26.38 -2.14 5.61
CA VAL A 47 -27.19 -1.08 6.27
C VAL A 47 -26.62 -0.62 7.64
N ARG A 48 -25.39 -1.01 7.98
CA ARG A 48 -24.79 -0.76 9.28
C ARG A 48 -23.54 0.10 9.16
N HIS A 49 -23.64 1.36 9.60
CA HIS A 49 -22.50 2.22 9.85
C HIS A 49 -21.79 1.76 11.14
N ILE A 50 -20.97 0.74 11.06
CA ILE A 50 -20.27 0.18 12.22
C ILE A 50 -18.80 0.62 12.16
N PHE A 51 -18.33 1.21 13.24
CA PHE A 51 -16.91 1.44 13.48
C PHE A 51 -16.43 0.51 14.60
N MET A 52 -15.36 -0.22 14.34
CA MET A 52 -14.69 -1.07 15.33
C MET A 52 -13.22 -0.67 15.44
N LEU A 53 -12.70 -0.61 16.64
CA LEU A 53 -11.25 -0.40 16.82
C LEU A 53 -10.46 -1.62 16.35
N ALA A 54 -10.96 -2.82 16.68
CA ALA A 54 -10.40 -4.09 16.24
C ALA A 54 -11.54 -5.12 16.10
N ALA A 55 -11.48 -5.96 15.05
CA ALA A 55 -12.37 -7.11 14.91
C ALA A 55 -12.01 -8.22 15.92
N PRO A 56 -12.96 -9.13 16.22
CA PRO A 56 -12.69 -10.33 16.99
C PRO A 56 -11.57 -11.17 16.36
N ARG A 57 -10.69 -11.72 17.17
CA ARG A 57 -9.59 -12.57 16.69
C ARG A 57 -10.12 -13.87 16.12
N SER A 58 -10.07 -13.97 14.78
CA SER A 58 -10.44 -15.16 14.02
C SER A 58 -9.37 -15.43 12.94
N SER A 59 -9.43 -16.57 12.30
CA SER A 59 -8.55 -16.87 11.15
C SER A 59 -8.78 -15.88 10.00
N GLU A 60 -10.00 -15.42 9.82
CA GLU A 60 -10.36 -14.41 8.83
C GLU A 60 -9.74 -13.06 9.15
N PHE A 61 -9.77 -12.64 10.41
CA PHE A 61 -9.13 -11.42 10.88
C PHE A 61 -7.64 -11.38 10.53
N TYR A 62 -6.89 -12.46 10.80
CA TYR A 62 -5.46 -12.51 10.45
C TYR A 62 -5.21 -12.50 8.95
N ARG A 63 -6.09 -13.14 8.17
CA ARG A 63 -6.03 -13.10 6.71
C ARG A 63 -6.25 -11.68 6.20
N GLU A 64 -7.25 -10.98 6.69
CA GLU A 64 -7.54 -9.59 6.32
C GLU A 64 -6.38 -8.65 6.67
N MET A 65 -5.81 -8.78 7.87
CA MET A 65 -4.62 -8.03 8.27
C MET A 65 -3.47 -8.20 7.26
N LEU A 66 -3.15 -9.45 6.90
CA LEU A 66 -2.09 -9.74 5.94
C LEU A 66 -2.43 -9.17 4.56
N MET A 67 -3.65 -9.33 4.10
CA MET A 67 -4.10 -8.79 2.81
C MET A 67 -3.97 -7.27 2.75
N ASN A 68 -4.32 -6.56 3.81
CA ASN A 68 -4.18 -5.11 3.90
C ASN A 68 -2.71 -4.68 3.84
N VAL A 69 -1.82 -5.36 4.56
CA VAL A 69 -0.37 -5.11 4.47
C VAL A 69 0.14 -5.33 3.04
N PHE A 70 -0.22 -6.45 2.40
CA PHE A 70 0.21 -6.75 1.04
C PHE A 70 -0.39 -5.80 0.00
N LEU A 71 -1.61 -5.34 0.20
CA LEU A 71 -2.31 -4.42 -0.69
C LEU A 71 -1.61 -3.05 -0.75
N TYR A 72 -1.15 -2.55 0.39
CA TYR A 72 -0.51 -1.23 0.50
C TYR A 72 1.02 -1.26 0.33
N PHE A 73 1.64 -2.45 0.38
CA PHE A 73 3.09 -2.61 0.17
C PHE A 73 3.58 -2.05 -1.19
N PRO A 74 2.94 -2.36 -2.34
CA PRO A 74 3.36 -1.81 -3.63
C PRO A 74 3.28 -0.28 -3.69
N LEU A 75 2.27 0.31 -3.04
CA LEU A 75 2.13 1.77 -2.94
C LEU A 75 3.32 2.36 -2.17
N GLY A 76 3.67 1.79 -1.01
CA GLY A 76 4.84 2.21 -0.24
C GLY A 76 6.13 2.15 -1.04
N LEU A 77 6.30 1.08 -1.82
CA LEU A 77 7.50 0.86 -2.62
C LEU A 77 7.63 1.88 -3.77
N THR A 78 6.58 2.10 -4.56
CA THR A 78 6.63 2.98 -5.74
C THR A 78 6.59 4.45 -5.34
N LEU A 79 5.76 4.82 -4.40
CA LEU A 79 5.60 6.20 -3.96
C LEU A 79 6.85 6.71 -3.22
N THR A 80 7.52 5.86 -2.42
CA THR A 80 8.77 6.23 -1.74
C THR A 80 9.89 6.56 -2.72
N ASN A 81 9.95 5.85 -3.85
CA ASN A 81 10.93 6.18 -4.89
C ASN A 81 10.68 7.58 -5.51
N MET A 82 9.47 8.10 -5.43
CA MET A 82 9.10 9.41 -5.99
C MET A 82 9.29 10.56 -4.99
N ILE A 83 8.83 10.37 -3.76
CA ILE A 83 8.73 11.44 -2.74
C ILE A 83 9.40 11.12 -1.40
N GLY A 84 10.17 10.02 -1.34
CA GLY A 84 10.85 9.58 -0.11
C GLY A 84 9.86 9.17 0.98
N PHE A 85 10.25 9.34 2.24
CA PHE A 85 9.43 8.94 3.40
C PHE A 85 8.12 9.73 3.57
N ARG A 86 7.91 10.82 2.81
CA ARG A 86 6.60 11.49 2.74
C ARG A 86 5.51 10.58 2.22
N SER A 87 5.87 9.50 1.50
CA SER A 87 4.96 8.44 1.06
C SER A 87 4.15 7.82 2.20
N ILE A 88 4.74 7.70 3.40
CA ILE A 88 4.06 7.17 4.57
C ILE A 88 2.89 8.07 4.97
N LEU A 89 3.11 9.39 5.01
CA LEU A 89 2.05 10.34 5.32
C LEU A 89 0.92 10.30 4.28
N PHE A 90 1.26 10.36 2.99
CA PHE A 90 0.25 10.33 1.92
C PHE A 90 -0.53 9.03 1.90
N GLY A 91 0.13 7.88 2.06
CA GLY A 91 -0.53 6.60 2.10
C GLY A 91 -1.39 6.41 3.36
N SER A 92 -0.97 6.96 4.50
CA SER A 92 -1.80 6.97 5.73
C SER A 92 -3.06 7.80 5.55
N ILE A 93 -2.95 8.98 4.93
CA ILE A 93 -4.12 9.82 4.61
C ILE A 93 -5.08 9.06 3.68
N LEU A 94 -4.56 8.43 2.62
CA LEU A 94 -5.37 7.63 1.70
C LEU A 94 -6.11 6.50 2.44
N SER A 95 -5.42 5.80 3.34
CA SER A 95 -6.04 4.73 4.14
C SER A 95 -7.17 5.25 5.01
N VAL A 96 -6.95 6.34 5.74
CA VAL A 96 -8.00 6.97 6.57
C VAL A 96 -9.18 7.44 5.73
N MET A 97 -8.92 8.02 4.55
CA MET A 97 -9.99 8.46 3.64
C MET A 97 -10.84 7.29 3.16
N ILE A 98 -10.23 6.16 2.84
CA ILE A 98 -10.94 4.94 2.40
C ILE A 98 -11.81 4.40 3.53
N GLU A 99 -11.27 4.26 4.74
CA GLU A 99 -12.05 3.78 5.90
C GLU A 99 -13.21 4.72 6.25
N THR A 100 -12.97 6.04 6.15
CA THR A 100 -14.02 7.03 6.34
C THR A 100 -15.10 6.89 5.28
N TRP A 101 -14.72 6.70 4.02
CA TRP A 101 -15.66 6.46 2.93
C TRP A 101 -16.49 5.20 3.16
N GLN A 102 -15.86 4.08 3.54
CA GLN A 102 -16.56 2.82 3.83
C GLN A 102 -17.58 2.99 4.96
N PHE A 103 -17.21 3.71 6.01
CA PHE A 103 -18.12 4.06 7.10
C PHE A 103 -19.31 4.89 6.62
N MET A 104 -19.06 5.95 5.83
CA MET A 104 -20.12 6.85 5.33
C MET A 104 -21.02 6.16 4.31
N ALA A 105 -20.45 5.34 3.44
CA ALA A 105 -21.18 4.63 2.39
C ALA A 105 -21.90 3.37 2.91
N GLY A 106 -21.64 2.93 4.15
CA GLY A 106 -22.22 1.70 4.70
C GLY A 106 -21.77 0.43 3.96
N THR A 107 -20.64 0.47 3.26
CA THR A 107 -20.12 -0.62 2.41
C THR A 107 -19.23 -1.60 3.15
N GLY A 108 -19.17 -1.52 4.47
CA GLY A 108 -18.36 -2.42 5.30
C GLY A 108 -18.24 -1.93 6.74
N VAL A 109 -17.52 -2.69 7.54
CA VAL A 109 -17.16 -2.30 8.91
C VAL A 109 -15.84 -1.54 8.83
N ALA A 110 -15.85 -0.24 9.15
CA ALA A 110 -14.62 0.53 9.23
C ALA A 110 -13.81 0.10 10.47
N GLN A 111 -12.56 -0.31 10.26
CA GLN A 111 -11.73 -0.87 11.32
C GLN A 111 -10.45 -0.07 11.52
N GLY A 112 -10.16 0.33 12.74
CA GLY A 112 -8.90 0.98 13.10
C GLY A 112 -7.68 0.08 12.83
N THR A 113 -7.82 -1.24 12.99
CA THR A 113 -6.79 -2.23 12.66
C THR A 113 -6.46 -2.25 11.17
N ASP A 114 -7.42 -2.01 10.28
CA ASP A 114 -7.17 -1.96 8.83
C ASP A 114 -6.29 -0.78 8.48
N VAL A 115 -6.56 0.40 9.07
CA VAL A 115 -5.68 1.57 8.91
C VAL A 115 -4.26 1.25 9.36
N LEU A 116 -4.09 0.60 10.51
CA LEU A 116 -2.76 0.23 11.03
C LEU A 116 -2.04 -0.76 10.09
N CYS A 117 -2.74 -1.76 9.58
CA CYS A 117 -2.17 -2.74 8.65
C CYS A 117 -1.81 -2.10 7.30
N ASN A 118 -2.64 -1.20 6.79
CA ASN A 118 -2.37 -0.43 5.59
C ASN A 118 -1.11 0.42 5.74
N VAL A 119 -1.00 1.16 6.85
CA VAL A 119 0.19 1.97 7.19
C VAL A 119 1.42 1.08 7.32
N LEU A 120 1.31 -0.08 7.97
CA LEU A 120 2.40 -1.04 8.08
C LEU A 120 2.87 -1.51 6.70
N GLY A 121 1.94 -1.80 5.78
CA GLY A 121 2.25 -2.15 4.40
C GLY A 121 3.06 -1.06 3.70
N ILE A 122 2.66 0.19 3.84
CA ILE A 122 3.38 1.34 3.28
C ILE A 122 4.78 1.47 3.89
N VAL A 123 4.90 1.35 5.21
CA VAL A 123 6.20 1.45 5.91
C VAL A 123 7.15 0.35 5.45
N VAL A 124 6.68 -0.90 5.38
CA VAL A 124 7.50 -2.02 4.90
C VAL A 124 7.91 -1.83 3.45
N GLY A 125 7.01 -1.37 2.57
CA GLY A 125 7.33 -1.02 1.19
C GLY A 125 8.35 0.11 1.08
N SER A 126 8.22 1.14 1.92
CA SER A 126 9.14 2.28 1.98
C SER A 126 10.54 1.86 2.43
N ILE A 127 10.63 1.04 3.46
CA ILE A 127 11.91 0.50 3.95
C ILE A 127 12.57 -0.39 2.88
N ALA A 128 11.78 -1.24 2.22
CA ALA A 128 12.28 -2.09 1.15
C ALA A 128 12.88 -1.25 0.01
N MET A 129 12.21 -0.17 -0.39
CA MET A 129 12.71 0.73 -1.43
C MET A 129 14.01 1.43 -1.00
N TYR A 130 14.04 1.97 0.23
CA TYR A 130 15.22 2.64 0.77
C TYR A 130 16.44 1.71 0.87
N ARG A 131 16.24 0.47 1.31
CA ARG A 131 17.31 -0.55 1.34
C ARG A 131 17.84 -0.88 -0.05
N MET A 132 16.98 -0.90 -1.06
CA MET A 132 17.38 -1.08 -2.44
C MET A 132 18.28 0.07 -2.93
N ASP A 133 17.93 1.31 -2.62
CA ASP A 133 18.70 2.49 -2.99
C ASP A 133 20.07 2.51 -2.30
N SER A 134 20.12 2.25 -1.00
CA SER A 134 21.39 2.21 -0.24
C SER A 134 22.34 1.16 -0.76
N CYS A 135 21.84 -0.05 -1.06
CA CYS A 135 22.66 -1.11 -1.63
C CYS A 135 23.20 -0.78 -3.03
N TYR A 136 22.50 0.06 -3.81
CA TYR A 136 22.95 0.52 -5.12
C TYR A 136 24.11 1.51 -5.02
N LEU A 137 24.08 2.41 -4.03
CA LEU A 137 25.14 3.40 -3.81
C LEU A 137 26.45 2.77 -3.32
N THR A 138 26.37 1.66 -2.59
CA THR A 138 27.56 0.94 -2.07
C THR A 138 28.29 0.11 -3.14
N LEU A 139 27.64 -0.20 -4.27
CA LEU A 139 28.19 -1.03 -5.35
C LEU A 139 28.72 -0.18 -6.53
N ARG A 140 28.81 1.13 -6.38
CA ARG A 140 29.32 2.10 -7.35
C ARG A 140 30.65 2.66 -6.91
#